data_51c53205f2d4dbc2d86c0eb6b6ae680d
#
_entry.id   51c53205f2d4dbc2d86c0eb6b6ae680d
#
_cell.length_a   1.000
_cell.length_b   1.000
_cell.length_c   1.000
_cell.angle_alpha   90.00
_cell.angle_beta   90.00
_cell.angle_gamma   90.00
#
_symmetry.space_group_name_H-M   'P 1'
#
loop_
_entity.id
_entity.type
_entity.pdbx_description
1 polymer ?
#
loop_
_entity_poly.entity_id
_entity_poly.type
_entity_poly.pdbx_seq_one_letter_code
_entity_poly.pdbx_strand_id
1 'polypeptide(L)'
;GIYKHAGKIRDYNITKKEWVLDGATVIYGSASELRATLEYDFSQEQAFSYKGLSIEESIHHLALFVSRLWQIHIFGEGNTRTTAVFFIKYLRTLGFFATNDIFAENAWYFRNALVRANYTNLQKGIHETTEYLELFLRNMLLNEHNELHNRNMHISGLLKDTKVDIGTSKVDIGTQKMD
;
A
#
# COMPACT_ATOMS: atom_id res chain seq x y z
N GLY A 1 -2.78 -31.54 2.56
CA GLY A 1 -2.24 -30.21 2.31
C GLY A 1 -2.44 -29.31 3.53
N ILE A 2 -1.60 -28.32 3.72
CA ILE A 2 -1.66 -27.38 4.87
C ILE A 2 -2.92 -26.51 4.80
N TYR A 3 -3.41 -26.22 3.58
CA TYR A 3 -4.61 -25.42 3.36
C TYR A 3 -5.65 -26.18 2.54
N LYS A 4 -6.90 -26.23 3.04
CA LYS A 4 -8.03 -26.92 2.36
C LYS A 4 -8.38 -26.31 1.00
N HIS A 5 -8.08 -25.03 0.79
CA HIS A 5 -8.48 -24.23 -0.37
C HIS A 5 -7.30 -23.61 -1.12
N ALA A 6 -6.11 -24.25 -1.05
CA ALA A 6 -4.93 -23.76 -1.75
C ALA A 6 -5.22 -23.60 -3.26
N GLY A 7 -4.91 -22.42 -3.81
CA GLY A 7 -5.10 -22.09 -5.24
C GLY A 7 -6.54 -21.85 -5.68
N LYS A 8 -7.53 -21.91 -4.77
CA LYS A 8 -8.93 -21.61 -5.11
C LYS A 8 -9.24 -20.14 -4.82
N ILE A 9 -9.90 -19.49 -5.76
CA ILE A 9 -10.50 -18.18 -5.54
C ILE A 9 -11.55 -18.32 -4.44
N ARG A 10 -11.55 -17.38 -3.48
CA ARG A 10 -12.55 -17.36 -2.41
C ARG A 10 -13.94 -17.03 -2.96
N ASP A 11 -14.94 -17.57 -2.32
CA ASP A 11 -16.37 -17.37 -2.62
C ASP A 11 -17.14 -16.64 -1.50
N TYR A 12 -16.41 -16.04 -0.57
CA TYR A 12 -16.92 -15.28 0.58
C TYR A 12 -16.19 -13.95 0.74
N ASN A 13 -16.88 -12.94 1.31
CA ASN A 13 -16.27 -11.65 1.65
C ASN A 13 -15.38 -11.78 2.89
N ILE A 14 -14.33 -11.00 2.93
CA ILE A 14 -13.37 -10.98 4.04
C ILE A 14 -13.19 -9.58 4.60
N THR A 15 -12.87 -9.55 5.88
CA THR A 15 -12.37 -8.38 6.60
C THR A 15 -11.16 -8.80 7.42
N LYS A 16 -10.20 -7.90 7.62
CA LYS A 16 -9.01 -8.16 8.42
C LYS A 16 -8.72 -6.94 9.29
N LYS A 17 -8.39 -7.16 10.55
CA LYS A 17 -7.90 -6.10 11.41
C LYS A 17 -6.45 -5.81 11.07
N GLU A 18 -6.18 -4.58 10.64
CA GLU A 18 -4.84 -4.16 10.25
C GLU A 18 -4.20 -3.31 11.35
N TRP A 19 -2.99 -3.71 11.77
CA TRP A 19 -2.27 -3.04 12.86
C TRP A 19 -2.02 -1.56 12.56
N VAL A 20 -1.56 -1.21 11.36
CA VAL A 20 -1.28 0.19 10.96
C VAL A 20 -2.53 1.07 10.92
N LEU A 21 -3.73 0.47 10.97
CA LEU A 21 -5.03 1.14 10.93
C LEU A 21 -5.76 1.12 12.28
N ASP A 22 -5.05 0.88 13.41
CA ASP A 22 -5.67 0.72 14.73
C ASP A 22 -6.77 -0.36 14.77
N GLY A 23 -6.59 -1.43 14.00
CA GLY A 23 -7.56 -2.52 13.90
C GLY A 23 -8.72 -2.28 12.93
N ALA A 24 -8.73 -1.17 12.19
CA ALA A 24 -9.63 -1.00 11.05
C ALA A 24 -9.22 -1.91 9.88
N THR A 25 -10.07 -2.02 8.86
CA THR A 25 -9.87 -2.89 7.71
C THR A 25 -9.75 -2.09 6.41
N VAL A 26 -9.04 -2.62 5.45
CA VAL A 26 -9.15 -2.21 4.04
C VAL A 26 -10.44 -2.79 3.45
N ILE A 27 -11.03 -2.10 2.50
CA ILE A 27 -12.13 -2.63 1.69
C ILE A 27 -11.53 -3.56 0.63
N TYR A 28 -11.71 -4.87 0.82
CA TYR A 28 -11.25 -5.88 -0.13
C TYR A 28 -12.29 -6.13 -1.23
N GLY A 29 -11.86 -6.70 -2.36
CA GLY A 29 -12.73 -7.03 -3.48
C GLY A 29 -13.93 -7.89 -3.05
N SER A 30 -15.10 -7.63 -3.64
CA SER A 30 -16.30 -8.45 -3.43
C SER A 30 -16.11 -9.85 -3.98
N ALA A 31 -16.54 -10.86 -3.22
CA ALA A 31 -16.41 -12.28 -3.62
C ALA A 31 -17.07 -12.56 -4.99
N SER A 32 -18.17 -11.89 -5.31
CA SER A 32 -18.88 -12.04 -6.58
C SER A 32 -18.12 -11.48 -7.79
N GLU A 33 -17.16 -10.58 -7.59
CA GLU A 33 -16.50 -9.81 -8.66
C GLU A 33 -15.01 -10.06 -8.79
N LEU A 34 -14.42 -10.91 -7.93
CA LEU A 34 -12.97 -11.11 -7.85
C LEU A 34 -12.33 -11.42 -9.20
N ARG A 35 -12.93 -12.31 -9.98
CA ARG A 35 -12.40 -12.71 -11.29
C ARG A 35 -12.47 -11.53 -12.28
N ALA A 36 -13.62 -10.88 -12.37
CA ALA A 36 -13.81 -9.76 -13.28
C ALA A 36 -12.88 -8.58 -12.94
N THR A 37 -12.71 -8.28 -11.65
CA THR A 37 -11.79 -7.23 -11.19
C THR A 37 -10.35 -7.57 -11.51
N LEU A 38 -9.94 -8.83 -11.31
CA LEU A 38 -8.60 -9.30 -11.63
C LEU A 38 -8.31 -9.22 -13.13
N GLU A 39 -9.25 -9.68 -13.96
CA GLU A 39 -9.14 -9.62 -15.43
C GLU A 39 -9.07 -8.17 -15.91
N TYR A 40 -9.85 -7.28 -15.31
CA TYR A 40 -9.82 -5.85 -15.60
C TYR A 40 -8.45 -5.24 -15.28
N ASP A 41 -7.93 -5.43 -14.06
CA ASP A 41 -6.64 -4.85 -13.65
C ASP A 41 -5.49 -5.37 -14.53
N PHE A 42 -5.48 -6.65 -14.86
CA PHE A 42 -4.49 -7.18 -15.81
C PHE A 42 -4.65 -6.63 -17.22
N SER A 43 -5.87 -6.41 -17.70
CA SER A 43 -6.07 -5.81 -19.03
C SER A 43 -5.60 -4.36 -19.09
N GLN A 44 -5.79 -3.59 -18.02
CA GLN A 44 -5.28 -2.22 -17.90
C GLN A 44 -3.74 -2.21 -17.90
N GLU A 45 -3.12 -3.10 -17.14
CA GLU A 45 -1.66 -3.21 -17.08
C GLU A 45 -1.06 -3.67 -18.40
N GLN A 46 -1.69 -4.61 -19.12
CA GLN A 46 -1.25 -5.04 -20.46
C GLN A 46 -1.34 -3.93 -21.50
N ALA A 47 -2.33 -3.03 -21.37
CA ALA A 47 -2.48 -1.87 -22.24
C ALA A 47 -1.56 -0.71 -21.89
N PHE A 48 -0.98 -0.71 -20.68
CA PHE A 48 -0.11 0.35 -20.19
C PHE A 48 1.27 0.30 -20.85
N SER A 49 1.82 1.47 -21.19
CA SER A 49 3.14 1.59 -21.81
C SER A 49 4.13 2.31 -20.89
N TYR A 50 5.17 1.63 -20.51
CA TYR A 50 6.31 2.22 -19.78
C TYR A 50 7.24 3.06 -20.66
N LYS A 51 7.02 3.07 -22.00
CA LYS A 51 7.88 3.78 -22.93
C LYS A 51 7.79 5.29 -22.74
N GLY A 52 8.91 5.91 -22.46
CA GLY A 52 9.03 7.36 -22.29
C GLY A 52 8.76 7.87 -20.88
N LEU A 53 8.41 6.97 -19.94
CA LEU A 53 8.29 7.33 -18.54
C LEU A 53 9.67 7.49 -17.88
N SER A 54 9.76 8.41 -16.91
CA SER A 54 10.87 8.45 -15.97
C SER A 54 10.85 7.22 -15.06
N ILE A 55 11.94 6.99 -14.34
CA ILE A 55 11.98 5.89 -13.37
C ILE A 55 11.01 6.14 -12.20
N GLU A 56 10.84 7.38 -11.78
CA GLU A 56 9.90 7.77 -10.74
C GLU A 56 8.45 7.50 -11.15
N GLU A 57 8.07 7.88 -12.36
CA GLU A 57 6.73 7.60 -12.92
C GLU A 57 6.48 6.08 -13.03
N SER A 58 7.50 5.34 -13.43
CA SER A 58 7.43 3.88 -13.51
C SER A 58 7.26 3.24 -12.13
N ILE A 59 8.01 3.69 -11.11
CA ILE A 59 7.90 3.21 -9.72
C ILE A 59 6.52 3.55 -9.15
N HIS A 60 6.02 4.77 -9.38
CA HIS A 60 4.68 5.18 -8.93
C HIS A 60 3.60 4.29 -9.56
N HIS A 61 3.64 4.06 -10.88
CA HIS A 61 2.70 3.17 -11.55
C HIS A 61 2.77 1.73 -11.02
N LEU A 62 3.97 1.19 -10.83
CA LEU A 62 4.19 -0.15 -10.28
C LEU A 62 3.63 -0.27 -8.85
N ALA A 63 3.79 0.77 -8.03
CA ALA A 63 3.22 0.82 -6.68
C ALA A 63 1.69 0.81 -6.72
N LEU A 64 1.07 1.59 -7.60
CA LEU A 64 -0.38 1.58 -7.82
C LEU A 64 -0.87 0.22 -8.30
N PHE A 65 -0.24 -0.36 -9.31
CA PHE A 65 -0.63 -1.65 -9.86
C PHE A 65 -0.56 -2.76 -8.81
N VAL A 66 0.57 -2.92 -8.12
CA VAL A 66 0.71 -3.98 -7.11
C VAL A 66 -0.23 -3.80 -5.93
N SER A 67 -0.54 -2.54 -5.54
CA SER A 67 -1.46 -2.28 -4.44
C SER A 67 -2.91 -2.66 -4.79
N ARG A 68 -3.37 -2.31 -5.98
CA ARG A 68 -4.70 -2.68 -6.50
C ARG A 68 -4.84 -4.19 -6.61
N LEU A 69 -3.86 -4.85 -7.22
CA LEU A 69 -3.83 -6.31 -7.34
C LEU A 69 -3.93 -6.99 -5.97
N TRP A 70 -3.20 -6.49 -4.97
CA TRP A 70 -3.28 -7.01 -3.60
C TRP A 70 -4.65 -6.75 -2.95
N GLN A 71 -5.27 -5.58 -3.21
CA GLN A 71 -6.59 -5.21 -2.64
C GLN A 71 -7.70 -6.16 -3.08
N ILE A 72 -7.64 -6.73 -4.29
CA ILE A 72 -8.59 -7.75 -4.75
C ILE A 72 -8.68 -8.88 -3.72
N HIS A 73 -7.54 -9.28 -3.14
CA HIS A 73 -7.44 -10.28 -2.09
C HIS A 73 -8.13 -11.60 -2.48
N ILE A 74 -7.74 -12.11 -3.64
CA ILE A 74 -8.39 -13.19 -4.39
C ILE A 74 -8.48 -14.53 -3.61
N PHE A 75 -7.56 -14.77 -2.67
CA PHE A 75 -7.53 -15.99 -1.87
C PHE A 75 -8.01 -15.76 -0.44
N GLY A 76 -8.46 -16.83 0.24
CA GLY A 76 -8.75 -16.77 1.69
C GLY A 76 -7.50 -16.47 2.52
N GLU A 77 -6.34 -16.99 2.10
CA GLU A 77 -5.05 -16.89 2.78
C GLU A 77 -3.89 -16.68 1.80
N GLY A 78 -2.79 -16.08 2.29
CA GLY A 78 -1.53 -16.00 1.55
C GLY A 78 -1.47 -14.92 0.47
N ASN A 79 -2.44 -14.00 0.39
CA ASN A 79 -2.49 -12.99 -0.66
C ASN A 79 -1.20 -12.15 -0.77
N THR A 80 -0.65 -11.65 0.34
CA THR A 80 0.58 -10.84 0.32
C THR A 80 1.76 -11.62 -0.28
N ARG A 81 1.93 -12.90 0.09
CA ARG A 81 3.01 -13.75 -0.46
C ARG A 81 2.79 -14.02 -1.94
N THR A 82 1.56 -14.33 -2.35
CA THR A 82 1.24 -14.56 -3.76
C THR A 82 1.48 -13.31 -4.59
N THR A 83 1.05 -12.15 -4.09
CA THR A 83 1.30 -10.86 -4.75
C THR A 83 2.80 -10.58 -4.88
N ALA A 84 3.60 -10.81 -3.83
CA ALA A 84 5.05 -10.63 -3.89
C ALA A 84 5.71 -11.52 -4.94
N VAL A 85 5.37 -12.83 -4.96
CA VAL A 85 5.93 -13.78 -5.94
C VAL A 85 5.52 -13.42 -7.37
N PHE A 86 4.26 -13.05 -7.59
CA PHE A 86 3.80 -12.56 -8.89
C PHE A 86 4.58 -11.31 -9.30
N PHE A 87 4.69 -10.34 -8.40
CA PHE A 87 5.30 -9.06 -8.68
C PHE A 87 6.79 -9.18 -9.01
N ILE A 88 7.54 -10.02 -8.29
CA ILE A 88 8.94 -10.34 -8.65
C ILE A 88 9.04 -10.86 -10.07
N LYS A 89 8.16 -11.82 -10.45
CA LYS A 89 8.15 -12.36 -11.81
C LYS A 89 7.79 -11.30 -12.84
N TYR A 90 6.80 -10.47 -12.55
CA TYR A 90 6.38 -9.39 -13.42
C TYR A 90 7.50 -8.37 -13.65
N LEU A 91 8.14 -7.89 -12.59
CA LEU A 91 9.28 -6.97 -12.68
C LEU A 91 10.41 -7.52 -13.57
N ARG A 92 10.67 -8.83 -13.48
CA ARG A 92 11.67 -9.47 -14.37
C ARG A 92 11.26 -9.43 -15.84
N THR A 93 9.97 -9.52 -16.16
CA THR A 93 9.52 -9.37 -17.57
C THR A 93 9.70 -7.95 -18.09
N LEU A 94 9.72 -6.96 -17.19
CA LEU A 94 10.02 -5.56 -17.51
C LEU A 94 11.53 -5.26 -17.57
N GLY A 95 12.38 -6.26 -17.32
CA GLY A 95 13.84 -6.13 -17.36
C GLY A 95 14.49 -5.72 -16.04
N PHE A 96 13.74 -5.60 -14.96
CA PHE A 96 14.30 -5.29 -13.63
C PHE A 96 14.93 -6.51 -12.97
N PHE A 97 16.04 -6.29 -12.26
CA PHE A 97 16.60 -7.30 -11.39
C PHE A 97 15.84 -7.30 -10.06
N ALA A 98 14.95 -8.26 -9.88
CA ALA A 98 14.15 -8.41 -8.67
C ALA A 98 14.35 -9.80 -8.05
N THR A 99 14.67 -9.83 -6.74
CA THR A 99 14.85 -11.05 -5.95
C THR A 99 13.84 -11.09 -4.79
N ASN A 100 13.81 -12.22 -4.09
CA ASN A 100 12.93 -12.37 -2.92
C ASN A 100 13.53 -11.75 -1.65
N ASP A 101 14.80 -11.38 -1.64
CA ASP A 101 15.53 -11.05 -0.41
C ASP A 101 14.92 -9.86 0.31
N ILE A 102 14.68 -8.75 -0.39
CA ILE A 102 14.07 -7.57 0.21
C ILE A 102 12.64 -7.83 0.72
N PHE A 103 11.88 -8.72 0.06
CA PHE A 103 10.55 -9.13 0.51
C PHE A 103 10.63 -9.99 1.78
N ALA A 104 11.62 -10.89 1.87
CA ALA A 104 11.83 -11.73 3.03
C ALA A 104 12.25 -10.91 4.25
N GLU A 105 13.18 -9.98 4.07
CA GLU A 105 13.69 -9.10 5.13
C GLU A 105 12.64 -8.08 5.59
N ASN A 106 11.79 -7.59 4.69
CA ASN A 106 10.84 -6.51 4.92
C ASN A 106 9.38 -6.92 4.70
N ALA A 107 9.03 -8.20 4.91
CA ALA A 107 7.70 -8.74 4.62
C ALA A 107 6.58 -7.99 5.36
N TRP A 108 6.82 -7.59 6.61
CA TRP A 108 5.87 -6.83 7.42
C TRP A 108 5.71 -5.39 6.92
N TYR A 109 6.81 -4.76 6.51
CA TYR A 109 6.79 -3.43 5.90
C TYR A 109 6.00 -3.44 4.59
N PHE A 110 6.32 -4.36 3.68
CA PHE A 110 5.63 -4.49 2.40
C PHE A 110 4.12 -4.68 2.58
N ARG A 111 3.72 -5.57 3.50
CA ARG A 111 2.30 -5.75 3.83
C ARG A 111 1.64 -4.46 4.32
N ASN A 112 2.25 -3.76 5.25
CA ASN A 112 1.71 -2.53 5.83
C ASN A 112 1.65 -1.40 4.80
N ALA A 113 2.62 -1.31 3.91
CA ALA A 113 2.62 -0.37 2.80
C ALA A 113 1.44 -0.62 1.82
N LEU A 114 1.15 -1.90 1.51
CA LEU A 114 -0.03 -2.28 0.73
C LEU A 114 -1.34 -1.87 1.43
N VAL A 115 -1.42 -2.04 2.75
CA VAL A 115 -2.57 -1.60 3.55
C VAL A 115 -2.74 -0.09 3.45
N ARG A 116 -1.66 0.69 3.63
CA ARG A 116 -1.69 2.16 3.55
C ARG A 116 -2.04 2.70 2.17
N ALA A 117 -1.65 2.00 1.12
CA ALA A 117 -1.98 2.34 -0.26
C ALA A 117 -3.46 2.13 -0.61
N ASN A 118 -4.23 1.45 0.25
CA ASN A 118 -5.63 1.08 0.01
C ASN A 118 -6.57 1.51 1.16
N TYR A 119 -6.17 2.50 1.96
CA TYR A 119 -7.00 2.94 3.08
C TYR A 119 -7.19 4.45 3.11
N THR A 120 -8.46 4.87 3.04
CA THR A 120 -8.88 6.26 3.22
C THR A 120 -9.93 6.35 4.34
N ASN A 121 -9.78 7.35 5.21
CA ASN A 121 -10.79 7.73 6.21
C ASN A 121 -10.85 9.25 6.29
N LEU A 122 -11.76 9.84 5.51
CA LEU A 122 -11.89 11.30 5.39
C LEU A 122 -12.28 11.98 6.70
N GLN A 123 -13.05 11.29 7.56
CA GLN A 123 -13.45 11.82 8.87
C GLN A 123 -12.25 12.02 9.80
N LYS A 124 -11.19 11.21 9.62
CA LYS A 124 -9.95 11.29 10.36
C LYS A 124 -8.84 12.03 9.61
N GLY A 125 -9.12 12.56 8.41
CA GLY A 125 -8.11 13.18 7.55
C GLY A 125 -7.03 12.19 7.05
N ILE A 126 -7.35 10.90 7.01
CA ILE A 126 -6.43 9.86 6.52
C ILE A 126 -6.72 9.62 5.04
N HIS A 127 -5.68 9.75 4.21
CA HIS A 127 -5.71 9.44 2.79
C HIS A 127 -4.86 8.21 2.48
N GLU A 128 -5.22 7.49 1.44
CA GLU A 128 -4.37 6.46 0.85
C GLU A 128 -3.07 7.08 0.33
N THR A 129 -1.98 6.33 0.41
CA THR A 129 -0.68 6.77 -0.11
C THR A 129 0.17 5.59 -0.57
N THR A 130 0.82 5.73 -1.72
CA THR A 130 1.77 4.76 -2.26
C THR A 130 3.22 5.04 -1.83
N GLU A 131 3.50 6.14 -1.15
CA GLU A 131 4.86 6.57 -0.77
C GLU A 131 5.68 5.46 -0.09
N TYR A 132 5.06 4.71 0.82
CA TYR A 132 5.76 3.61 1.50
C TYR A 132 6.09 2.44 0.55
N LEU A 133 5.22 2.14 -0.41
CA LEU A 133 5.51 1.17 -1.46
C LEU A 133 6.59 1.68 -2.39
N GLU A 134 6.57 2.96 -2.73
CA GLU A 134 7.58 3.57 -3.58
C GLU A 134 8.96 3.54 -2.93
N LEU A 135 9.08 3.84 -1.63
CA LEU A 135 10.35 3.68 -0.88
C LEU A 135 10.86 2.24 -0.92
N PHE A 136 9.97 1.26 -0.74
CA PHE A 136 10.32 -0.16 -0.85
C PHE A 136 10.81 -0.52 -2.25
N LEU A 137 10.11 -0.05 -3.29
CA LEU A 137 10.47 -0.29 -4.69
C LEU A 137 11.78 0.40 -5.08
N ARG A 138 12.04 1.61 -4.59
CA ARG A 138 13.31 2.33 -4.82
C ARG A 138 14.49 1.55 -4.25
N ASN A 139 14.35 1.00 -3.04
CA ASN A 139 15.39 0.14 -2.47
C ASN A 139 15.63 -1.10 -3.32
N MET A 140 14.57 -1.72 -3.83
CA MET A 140 14.66 -2.94 -4.61
C MET A 140 15.19 -2.70 -6.04
N LEU A 141 14.69 -1.66 -6.72
CA LEU A 141 14.95 -1.47 -8.15
C LEU A 141 16.13 -0.55 -8.43
N LEU A 142 16.41 0.39 -7.52
CA LEU A 142 17.47 1.40 -7.67
C LEU A 142 18.64 1.17 -6.71
N ASN A 143 18.55 0.12 -5.86
CA ASN A 143 19.53 -0.16 -4.83
C ASN A 143 19.76 1.02 -3.87
N GLU A 144 18.68 1.78 -3.60
CA GLU A 144 18.69 2.82 -2.58
C GLU A 144 18.61 2.18 -1.18
N HIS A 145 18.96 2.95 -0.14
CA HIS A 145 18.97 2.48 1.24
C HIS A 145 18.04 3.32 2.12
N ASN A 146 16.80 3.54 1.63
CA ASN A 146 15.78 4.21 2.41
C ASN A 146 15.43 3.39 3.65
N GLU A 147 15.30 4.05 4.80
CA GLU A 147 14.87 3.40 6.04
C GLU A 147 13.40 3.02 5.97
N LEU A 148 13.10 1.73 6.20
CA LEU A 148 11.76 1.16 6.11
C LEU A 148 11.17 0.94 7.50
N HIS A 149 10.53 1.97 8.07
CA HIS A 149 9.96 1.94 9.41
C HIS A 149 8.45 1.74 9.42
N ASN A 150 7.97 0.62 9.97
CA ASN A 150 6.54 0.32 10.10
C ASN A 150 5.77 1.37 10.92
N ARG A 151 6.40 1.96 11.93
CA ARG A 151 5.78 3.00 12.79
C ARG A 151 5.32 4.23 12.01
N ASN A 152 6.02 4.59 10.92
CA ASN A 152 5.69 5.77 10.11
C ASN A 152 4.37 5.59 9.34
N MET A 153 3.94 4.36 9.14
CA MET A 153 2.68 4.00 8.48
C MET A 153 1.47 3.99 9.41
N HIS A 154 1.70 4.00 10.73
CA HIS A 154 0.64 3.83 11.72
C HIS A 154 -0.22 5.09 11.84
N ILE A 155 -1.52 4.98 11.61
CA ILE A 155 -2.42 6.15 11.55
C ILE A 155 -2.51 6.93 12.86
N SER A 156 -2.32 6.31 14.02
CA SER A 156 -2.29 7.02 15.31
C SER A 156 -1.11 7.98 15.45
N GLY A 157 0.02 7.72 14.79
CA GLY A 157 1.15 8.65 14.71
C GLY A 157 0.77 9.91 13.94
N LEU A 158 0.22 9.72 12.74
CA LEU A 158 -0.21 10.80 11.87
C LEU A 158 -1.26 11.73 12.53
N LEU A 159 -2.18 11.16 13.30
CA LEU A 159 -3.23 11.91 14.02
C LEU A 159 -2.67 12.75 15.18
N LYS A 160 -1.53 12.36 15.78
CA LYS A 160 -0.88 13.14 16.85
C LYS A 160 -0.17 14.35 16.27
N ASP A 161 0.52 14.20 15.15
CA ASP A 161 1.25 15.28 14.49
C ASP A 161 0.28 16.37 14.01
N THR A 162 -0.87 15.99 13.45
CA THR A 162 -1.92 16.94 13.01
C THR A 162 -2.54 17.73 14.19
N LYS A 163 -2.60 17.18 15.40
CA LYS A 163 -3.12 17.87 16.58
C LYS A 163 -2.15 18.88 17.18
N VAL A 164 -0.85 18.69 16.99
CA VAL A 164 0.18 19.63 17.45
C VAL A 164 0.16 20.92 16.62
N ASP A 165 -0.05 20.84 15.31
CA ASP A 165 -0.11 22.00 14.42
C ASP A 165 -1.34 22.90 14.65
N ILE A 166 -2.45 22.36 15.15
CA ILE A 166 -3.66 23.14 15.45
C ILE A 166 -3.55 23.84 16.82
N GLY A 167 -2.65 23.39 17.70
CA GLY A 167 -2.50 23.87 19.08
C GLY A 167 -1.65 25.13 19.25
N THR A 168 -0.95 25.62 18.24
CA THR A 168 0.06 26.69 18.38
C THR A 168 -0.33 28.05 17.79
N SER A 169 -1.54 28.23 17.27
CA SER A 169 -2.03 29.57 16.87
C SER A 169 -2.78 30.24 18.04
N LYS A 170 -2.06 30.62 19.09
CA LYS A 170 -2.54 31.62 20.04
C LYS A 170 -2.39 32.99 19.40
N VAL A 171 -3.52 33.58 19.01
CA VAL A 171 -3.61 34.99 18.64
C VAL A 171 -3.37 35.81 19.91
N ASP A 172 -2.24 36.52 19.97
CA ASP A 172 -2.01 37.56 20.95
C ASP A 172 -2.90 38.76 20.62
N ILE A 173 -4.03 38.83 21.35
CA ILE A 173 -4.84 40.06 21.35
C ILE A 173 -4.19 41.01 22.35
N GLY A 174 -3.35 41.90 21.83
CA GLY A 174 -2.76 42.99 22.59
C GLY A 174 -3.87 43.92 23.09
N THR A 175 -4.06 43.98 24.39
CA THR A 175 -4.87 45.01 25.09
C THR A 175 -4.06 46.31 25.08
N GLN A 176 -4.44 47.26 24.22
CA GLN A 176 -4.04 48.67 24.40
C GLN A 176 -4.81 49.25 25.57
N LYS A 177 -4.08 49.63 26.63
CA LYS A 177 -4.57 50.59 27.64
C LYS A 177 -4.51 52.01 27.07
N MET A 178 -5.66 52.67 27.02
CA MET A 178 -5.69 54.12 26.90
C MET A 178 -5.54 54.74 28.32
N ASP A 179 -4.58 55.63 28.43
CA ASP A 179 -4.55 56.73 29.40
C ASP A 179 -5.03 57.99 28.70
#